data_edbf3d36df4711a4c6322f3cf8164a7d
#
_entry.id   edbf3d36df4711a4c6322f3cf8164a7d
#
_cell.length_a   1.000
_cell.length_b   1.000
_cell.length_c   1.000
_cell.angle_alpha   90.00
_cell.angle_beta   90.00
_cell.angle_gamma   90.00
#
_symmetry.space_group_name_H-M   'P 1'
#
loop_
_entity.id
_entity.type
_entity.pdbx_description
1 polymer ?
#
loop_
_entity_poly.entity_id
_entity_poly.type
_entity_poly.pdbx_seq_one_letter_code
_entity_poly.pdbx_strand_id
1 'polypeptide(L)'
;MVLIEAKDYNDMSRKAANIISAQVIMKPHAVLGLATGSTPVGAYKQLVEWYNKGDLDFANVTSVNLDEYKGLSPENDQSYRYFMNTNLFNHVNINKERTFVPNGLEPDSEKACVAYNEIIRSVGGIDLQLLGLGNNGHIGFNEPGAAFEKETHCVDLTESTIQANKRFFEKVEDVPTQAYTMGIKNIMQARKVLLIVSGEGKAEILDKVLYGPVTPQVPASILQLHNDLTVVADEAAMSVIKANHR
;
A
#
# COMPACT_ATOMS: atom_id res chain seq x y z
N MET A 1 -1.70 15.47 -10.83
CA MET A 1 -2.52 14.28 -10.57
C MET A 1 -3.10 13.76 -11.89
N VAL A 2 -3.02 12.45 -12.12
CA VAL A 2 -3.65 11.74 -13.25
C VAL A 2 -4.73 10.81 -12.69
N LEU A 3 -5.97 10.88 -13.20
CA LEU A 3 -7.07 10.01 -12.81
C LEU A 3 -7.43 9.09 -13.99
N ILE A 4 -7.31 7.79 -13.77
CA ILE A 4 -7.54 6.75 -14.77
C ILE A 4 -8.76 5.94 -14.33
N GLU A 5 -9.81 6.00 -15.12
CA GLU A 5 -11.00 5.19 -14.91
C GLU A 5 -10.79 3.77 -15.44
N ALA A 6 -11.25 2.78 -14.68
CA ALA A 6 -11.28 1.38 -15.06
C ALA A 6 -12.73 0.86 -15.02
N LYS A 7 -13.03 -0.15 -15.83
CA LYS A 7 -14.39 -0.72 -15.89
C LYS A 7 -14.79 -1.42 -14.60
N ASP A 8 -13.85 -2.17 -14.05
CA ASP A 8 -14.05 -3.03 -12.89
C ASP A 8 -12.73 -3.29 -12.17
N TYR A 9 -12.76 -4.10 -11.12
CA TYR A 9 -11.58 -4.51 -10.36
C TYR A 9 -10.48 -5.14 -11.24
N ASN A 10 -10.84 -5.96 -12.22
CA ASN A 10 -9.85 -6.63 -13.06
C ASN A 10 -9.16 -5.63 -14.00
N ASP A 11 -9.92 -4.71 -14.60
CA ASP A 11 -9.35 -3.65 -15.44
C ASP A 11 -8.52 -2.66 -14.62
N MET A 12 -8.96 -2.30 -13.38
CA MET A 12 -8.18 -1.50 -12.43
C MET A 12 -6.85 -2.20 -12.10
N SER A 13 -6.90 -3.49 -11.77
CA SER A 13 -5.73 -4.30 -11.45
C SER A 13 -4.74 -4.37 -12.62
N ARG A 14 -5.23 -4.59 -13.84
CA ARG A 14 -4.42 -4.64 -15.06
C ARG A 14 -3.77 -3.26 -15.36
N LYS A 15 -4.53 -2.16 -15.21
CA LYS A 15 -4.00 -0.79 -15.41
C LYS A 15 -2.95 -0.44 -14.35
N ALA A 16 -3.17 -0.81 -13.10
CA ALA A 16 -2.18 -0.64 -12.04
C ALA A 16 -0.91 -1.46 -12.33
N ALA A 17 -1.05 -2.71 -12.74
CA ALA A 17 0.08 -3.55 -13.13
C ALA A 17 0.86 -2.96 -14.32
N ASN A 18 0.20 -2.35 -15.31
CA ASN A 18 0.86 -1.64 -16.41
C ASN A 18 1.79 -0.52 -15.91
N ILE A 19 1.33 0.26 -14.94
CA ILE A 19 2.12 1.37 -14.36
C ILE A 19 3.33 0.83 -13.60
N ILE A 20 3.13 -0.22 -12.78
CA ILE A 20 4.21 -0.87 -12.03
C ILE A 20 5.21 -1.51 -13.01
N SER A 21 4.75 -2.24 -14.04
CA SER A 21 5.61 -2.86 -15.03
C SER A 21 6.44 -1.84 -15.80
N ALA A 22 5.84 -0.73 -16.21
CA ALA A 22 6.56 0.36 -16.86
C ALA A 22 7.68 0.92 -15.95
N GLN A 23 7.43 1.06 -14.64
CA GLN A 23 8.45 1.50 -13.68
C GLN A 23 9.61 0.50 -13.61
N VAL A 24 9.33 -0.80 -13.58
CA VAL A 24 10.35 -1.87 -13.53
C VAL A 24 11.16 -1.92 -14.84
N ILE A 25 10.49 -1.84 -16.00
CA ILE A 25 11.14 -1.88 -17.31
C ILE A 25 12.06 -0.65 -17.51
N MET A 26 11.55 0.54 -17.22
CA MET A 26 12.30 1.80 -17.41
C MET A 26 13.39 2.02 -16.38
N LYS A 27 13.29 1.39 -15.21
CA LYS A 27 14.29 1.45 -14.13
C LYS A 27 14.45 0.06 -13.50
N PRO A 28 15.31 -0.82 -14.04
CA PRO A 28 15.49 -2.19 -13.51
C PRO A 28 15.89 -2.27 -12.04
N HIS A 29 16.56 -1.23 -11.50
CA HIS A 29 16.90 -1.10 -10.08
C HIS A 29 15.88 -0.24 -9.30
N ALA A 30 14.61 -0.28 -9.69
CA ALA A 30 13.57 0.49 -9.02
C ALA A 30 13.37 0.03 -7.56
N VAL A 31 13.06 0.98 -6.70
CA VAL A 31 12.56 0.73 -5.35
C VAL A 31 11.03 0.87 -5.38
N LEU A 32 10.34 -0.24 -5.20
CA LEU A 32 8.87 -0.28 -5.17
C LEU A 32 8.36 -0.23 -3.73
N GLY A 33 7.52 0.74 -3.43
CA GLY A 33 6.68 0.73 -2.24
C GLY A 33 5.45 -0.12 -2.48
N LEU A 34 5.24 -1.17 -1.68
CA LEU A 34 4.17 -2.14 -1.90
C LEU A 34 3.15 -2.12 -0.76
N ALA A 35 1.92 -2.51 -1.08
CA ALA A 35 0.79 -2.57 -0.17
C ALA A 35 0.27 -4.00 -0.06
N THR A 36 -0.39 -4.31 1.06
CA THR A 36 -1.11 -5.57 1.29
C THR A 36 -2.63 -5.38 1.21
N GLY A 37 -3.39 -6.40 1.53
CA GLY A 37 -4.84 -6.40 1.46
C GLY A 37 -5.38 -6.89 0.11
N SER A 38 -6.70 -6.91 -0.04
CA SER A 38 -7.36 -7.50 -1.22
C SER A 38 -7.21 -6.68 -2.49
N THR A 39 -7.10 -5.35 -2.38
CA THR A 39 -7.10 -4.45 -3.54
C THR A 39 -5.90 -4.70 -4.49
N PRO A 40 -4.64 -4.84 -4.05
CA PRO A 40 -3.49 -5.02 -4.94
C PRO A 40 -3.32 -6.45 -5.48
N VAL A 41 -4.04 -7.45 -4.97
CA VAL A 41 -3.84 -8.87 -5.35
C VAL A 41 -3.98 -9.08 -6.86
N GLY A 42 -4.97 -8.46 -7.49
CA GLY A 42 -5.16 -8.58 -8.94
C GLY A 42 -3.99 -8.00 -9.74
N ALA A 43 -3.42 -6.88 -9.28
CA ALA A 43 -2.23 -6.30 -9.91
C ALA A 43 -1.00 -7.21 -9.74
N TYR A 44 -0.80 -7.79 -8.56
CA TYR A 44 0.29 -8.75 -8.35
C TYR A 44 0.16 -10.00 -9.23
N LYS A 45 -1.04 -10.57 -9.34
CA LYS A 45 -1.30 -11.70 -10.26
C LYS A 45 -0.96 -11.34 -11.70
N GLN A 46 -1.31 -10.15 -12.15
CA GLN A 46 -1.00 -9.70 -13.51
C GLN A 46 0.52 -9.51 -13.72
N LEU A 47 1.24 -8.99 -12.72
CA LEU A 47 2.71 -8.86 -12.78
C LEU A 47 3.39 -10.23 -12.84
N VAL A 48 2.91 -11.21 -12.05
CA VAL A 48 3.38 -12.60 -12.10
C VAL A 48 3.14 -13.23 -13.47
N GLU A 49 1.97 -13.01 -14.07
CA GLU A 49 1.65 -13.49 -15.41
C GLU A 49 2.64 -12.95 -16.45
N TRP A 50 2.93 -11.64 -16.44
CA TRP A 50 3.88 -11.02 -17.37
C TRP A 50 5.33 -11.46 -17.11
N TYR A 51 5.71 -11.66 -15.84
CA TYR A 51 7.00 -12.26 -15.51
C TYR A 51 7.12 -13.67 -16.11
N ASN A 52 6.10 -14.52 -15.95
CA ASN A 52 6.10 -15.88 -16.51
C ASN A 52 6.12 -15.91 -18.06
N LYS A 53 5.65 -14.85 -18.72
CA LYS A 53 5.75 -14.66 -20.17
C LYS A 53 7.11 -14.13 -20.62
N GLY A 54 7.98 -13.73 -19.69
CA GLY A 54 9.29 -13.16 -19.99
C GLY A 54 9.27 -11.64 -20.25
N ASP A 55 8.15 -10.96 -20.00
CA ASP A 55 8.01 -9.52 -20.24
C ASP A 55 8.63 -8.68 -19.12
N LEU A 56 8.79 -9.24 -17.91
CA LEU A 56 9.29 -8.54 -16.73
C LEU A 56 10.45 -9.27 -16.06
N ASP A 57 11.38 -8.50 -15.50
CA ASP A 57 12.51 -8.99 -14.71
C ASP A 57 12.57 -8.21 -13.38
N PHE A 58 12.47 -8.93 -12.27
CA PHE A 58 12.52 -8.36 -10.91
C PHE A 58 13.87 -8.59 -10.20
N ALA A 59 14.85 -9.20 -10.85
CA ALA A 59 16.12 -9.59 -10.21
C ALA A 59 16.85 -8.44 -9.51
N ASN A 60 16.74 -7.23 -10.02
CA ASN A 60 17.40 -6.04 -9.46
C ASN A 60 16.43 -5.08 -8.72
N VAL A 61 15.14 -5.41 -8.67
CA VAL A 61 14.13 -4.61 -7.96
C VAL A 61 14.34 -4.74 -6.45
N THR A 62 14.16 -3.65 -5.75
CA THR A 62 14.04 -3.60 -4.29
C THR A 62 12.61 -3.27 -3.92
N SER A 63 12.07 -3.85 -2.85
CA SER A 63 10.75 -3.49 -2.35
C SER A 63 10.77 -3.09 -0.89
N VAL A 64 9.91 -2.13 -0.52
CA VAL A 64 9.60 -1.74 0.85
C VAL A 64 8.09 -1.76 1.03
N ASN A 65 7.58 -2.45 2.05
CA ASN A 65 6.14 -2.51 2.32
C ASN A 65 5.71 -1.37 3.26
N LEU A 66 4.44 -0.99 3.18
CA LEU A 66 3.86 0.07 4.00
C LEU A 66 3.88 -0.26 5.50
N ASP A 67 3.61 -1.50 5.85
CA ASP A 67 3.27 -1.88 7.21
C ASP A 67 3.49 -3.37 7.51
N GLU A 68 3.44 -3.71 8.79
CA GLU A 68 3.39 -5.07 9.32
C GLU A 68 2.76 -5.06 10.71
N TYR A 69 2.04 -6.12 11.05
CA TYR A 69 1.52 -6.32 12.39
C TYR A 69 2.64 -6.52 13.41
N LYS A 70 2.53 -5.81 14.55
CA LYS A 70 3.41 -6.03 15.68
C LYS A 70 3.04 -7.33 16.40
N GLY A 71 4.04 -8.17 16.66
CA GLY A 71 3.89 -9.45 17.34
C GLY A 71 3.77 -10.65 16.40
N LEU A 72 3.61 -10.46 15.08
CA LEU A 72 3.55 -11.58 14.14
C LEU A 72 4.93 -11.93 13.58
N SER A 73 5.21 -13.22 13.53
CA SER A 73 6.37 -13.78 12.84
C SER A 73 6.18 -13.70 11.32
N PRO A 74 7.26 -13.54 10.53
CA PRO A 74 7.20 -13.60 9.07
C PRO A 74 6.60 -14.88 8.49
N GLU A 75 6.63 -15.98 9.25
CA GLU A 75 6.10 -17.30 8.90
C GLU A 75 4.60 -17.44 9.21
N ASN A 76 4.06 -16.55 10.06
CA ASN A 76 2.64 -16.52 10.36
C ASN A 76 1.85 -16.17 9.08
N ASP A 77 0.85 -16.98 8.74
CA ASP A 77 0.07 -16.86 7.51
C ASP A 77 -0.78 -15.57 7.45
N GLN A 78 -0.89 -14.84 8.57
CA GLN A 78 -1.55 -13.55 8.67
C GLN A 78 -0.57 -12.37 8.64
N SER A 79 0.76 -12.62 8.65
CA SER A 79 1.73 -11.54 8.51
C SER A 79 1.74 -10.95 7.09
N TYR A 80 2.10 -9.69 6.97
CA TYR A 80 2.22 -9.05 5.66
C TYR A 80 3.45 -9.52 4.89
N ARG A 81 4.49 -9.97 5.58
CA ARG A 81 5.60 -10.71 4.96
C ARG A 81 5.10 -11.98 4.27
N TYR A 82 4.30 -12.78 4.96
CA TYR A 82 3.72 -14.00 4.38
C TYR A 82 2.80 -13.65 3.20
N PHE A 83 1.95 -12.63 3.34
CA PHE A 83 1.10 -12.15 2.27
C PHE A 83 1.91 -11.80 1.01
N MET A 84 2.99 -11.05 1.15
CA MET A 84 3.83 -10.66 0.02
C MET A 84 4.55 -11.85 -0.61
N ASN A 85 5.05 -12.78 0.19
CA ASN A 85 5.64 -14.02 -0.29
C ASN A 85 4.65 -14.82 -1.13
N THR A 86 3.42 -14.96 -0.65
CA THR A 86 2.37 -15.77 -1.28
C THR A 86 1.81 -15.14 -2.54
N ASN A 87 1.69 -13.80 -2.58
CA ASN A 87 1.04 -13.13 -3.70
C ASN A 87 2.00 -12.60 -4.78
N LEU A 88 3.29 -12.42 -4.46
CA LEU A 88 4.26 -11.87 -5.40
C LEU A 88 5.65 -12.50 -5.30
N PHE A 89 6.33 -12.44 -4.14
CA PHE A 89 7.77 -12.68 -4.07
C PHE A 89 8.17 -14.12 -4.39
N ASN A 90 7.34 -15.13 -4.11
CA ASN A 90 7.61 -16.53 -4.45
C ASN A 90 7.38 -16.84 -5.93
N HIS A 91 6.76 -15.94 -6.69
CA HIS A 91 6.32 -16.18 -8.06
C HIS A 91 7.14 -15.42 -9.11
N VAL A 92 8.09 -14.58 -8.67
CA VAL A 92 8.98 -13.81 -9.53
C VAL A 92 10.42 -13.95 -9.06
N ASN A 93 11.39 -13.50 -9.87
CA ASN A 93 12.83 -13.63 -9.56
C ASN A 93 13.40 -12.51 -8.67
N ILE A 94 12.56 -11.86 -7.86
CA ILE A 94 13.04 -10.84 -6.93
C ILE A 94 13.97 -11.45 -5.87
N ASN A 95 15.12 -10.81 -5.61
CA ASN A 95 15.97 -11.21 -4.50
C ASN A 95 15.28 -10.88 -3.18
N LYS A 96 14.91 -11.89 -2.39
CA LYS A 96 14.20 -11.72 -1.12
C LYS A 96 14.97 -10.92 -0.07
N GLU A 97 16.29 -10.90 -0.13
CA GLU A 97 17.13 -10.04 0.73
C GLU A 97 16.98 -8.54 0.42
N ARG A 98 16.39 -8.21 -0.72
CA ARG A 98 16.04 -6.84 -1.15
C ARG A 98 14.56 -6.51 -0.95
N THR A 99 13.82 -7.36 -0.23
CA THR A 99 12.41 -7.14 0.07
C THR A 99 12.25 -6.83 1.56
N PHE A 100 11.80 -5.64 1.88
CA PHE A 100 11.72 -5.16 3.25
C PHE A 100 10.27 -4.98 3.70
N VAL A 101 9.97 -5.50 4.88
CA VAL A 101 8.73 -5.31 5.62
C VAL A 101 9.13 -4.92 7.03
N PRO A 102 8.42 -4.03 7.74
CA PRO A 102 8.74 -3.71 9.12
C PRO A 102 8.91 -4.98 9.98
N ASN A 103 9.84 -4.97 10.93
CA ASN A 103 10.07 -6.13 11.78
C ASN A 103 8.98 -6.23 12.87
N GLY A 104 7.94 -7.04 12.62
CA GLY A 104 6.86 -7.26 13.58
C GLY A 104 7.31 -7.89 14.91
N LEU A 105 8.44 -8.59 14.93
CA LEU A 105 8.98 -9.24 16.13
C LEU A 105 9.82 -8.32 17.02
N GLU A 106 10.17 -7.11 16.59
CA GLU A 106 10.84 -6.15 17.46
C GLU A 106 9.83 -5.55 18.43
N PRO A 107 9.92 -5.84 19.75
CA PRO A 107 8.94 -5.38 20.71
C PRO A 107 9.08 -3.88 21.04
N ASP A 108 10.28 -3.32 20.87
CA ASP A 108 10.56 -1.90 21.04
C ASP A 108 10.12 -1.14 19.78
N SER A 109 9.03 -0.42 19.92
CA SER A 109 8.41 0.28 18.80
C SER A 109 9.30 1.40 18.23
N GLU A 110 10.03 2.11 19.08
CA GLU A 110 10.95 3.18 18.62
C GLU A 110 12.07 2.57 17.78
N LYS A 111 12.69 1.50 18.29
CA LYS A 111 13.76 0.80 17.61
C LYS A 111 13.30 0.20 16.27
N ALA A 112 12.12 -0.44 16.24
CA ALA A 112 11.55 -0.98 15.01
C ALA A 112 11.33 0.11 13.95
N CYS A 113 10.74 1.24 14.36
CA CYS A 113 10.42 2.34 13.46
C CYS A 113 11.66 3.08 12.96
N VAL A 114 12.65 3.33 13.83
CA VAL A 114 13.94 3.95 13.45
C VAL A 114 14.66 3.05 12.44
N ALA A 115 14.78 1.75 12.73
CA ALA A 115 15.43 0.80 11.83
C ALA A 115 14.76 0.75 10.45
N TYR A 116 13.43 0.78 10.40
CA TYR A 116 12.71 0.76 9.12
C TYR A 116 12.89 2.07 8.33
N ASN A 117 12.89 3.21 9.00
CA ASN A 117 13.22 4.50 8.36
C ASN A 117 14.64 4.52 7.80
N GLU A 118 15.59 3.88 8.48
CA GLU A 118 16.97 3.72 7.98
C GLU A 118 17.02 2.84 6.72
N ILE A 119 16.25 1.75 6.68
CA ILE A 119 16.12 0.92 5.49
C ILE A 119 15.62 1.76 4.32
N ILE A 120 14.51 2.50 4.48
CA ILE A 120 13.94 3.35 3.42
C ILE A 120 14.98 4.37 2.91
N ARG A 121 15.76 4.97 3.81
CA ARG A 121 16.85 5.89 3.43
C ARG A 121 17.98 5.19 2.70
N SER A 122 18.40 4.02 3.18
CA SER A 122 19.54 3.27 2.63
C SER A 122 19.31 2.77 1.21
N VAL A 123 18.05 2.47 0.86
CA VAL A 123 17.68 2.06 -0.51
C VAL A 123 17.51 3.25 -1.47
N GLY A 124 17.74 4.49 -1.01
CA GLY A 124 17.67 5.70 -1.82
C GLY A 124 16.26 6.27 -2.02
N GLY A 125 15.32 5.87 -1.16
CA GLY A 125 13.91 6.27 -1.23
C GLY A 125 13.11 5.46 -2.24
N ILE A 126 11.82 5.75 -2.35
CA ILE A 126 10.84 4.96 -3.11
C ILE A 126 10.63 5.60 -4.49
N ASP A 127 10.74 4.80 -5.55
CA ASP A 127 10.48 5.26 -6.93
C ASP A 127 8.98 5.30 -7.25
N LEU A 128 8.24 4.27 -6.85
CA LEU A 128 6.80 4.18 -7.02
C LEU A 128 6.18 3.54 -5.78
N GLN A 129 5.34 4.30 -5.07
CA GLN A 129 4.56 3.80 -3.93
C GLN A 129 3.16 3.40 -4.36
N LEU A 130 2.84 2.13 -4.23
CA LEU A 130 1.50 1.61 -4.40
C LEU A 130 0.70 1.81 -3.10
N LEU A 131 -0.52 2.33 -3.22
CA LEU A 131 -1.45 2.54 -2.10
C LEU A 131 -2.83 1.97 -2.44
N GLY A 132 -3.48 1.36 -1.45
CA GLY A 132 -4.92 1.21 -1.40
C GLY A 132 -5.57 2.36 -0.61
N LEU A 133 -6.91 2.43 -0.60
CA LEU A 133 -7.67 3.43 0.13
C LEU A 133 -8.55 2.76 1.19
N GLY A 134 -8.39 3.16 2.45
CA GLY A 134 -9.28 2.75 3.53
C GLY A 134 -10.66 3.39 3.44
N ASN A 135 -11.68 2.80 4.09
CA ASN A 135 -13.06 3.31 4.06
C ASN A 135 -13.23 4.69 4.70
N ASN A 136 -12.33 5.06 5.60
CA ASN A 136 -12.30 6.36 6.28
C ASN A 136 -11.21 7.30 5.71
N GLY A 137 -10.58 6.92 4.59
CA GLY A 137 -9.55 7.70 3.94
C GLY A 137 -8.14 7.45 4.44
N HIS A 138 -7.90 6.40 5.23
CA HIS A 138 -6.54 6.03 5.63
C HIS A 138 -5.72 5.47 4.45
N ILE A 139 -4.41 5.65 4.53
CA ILE A 139 -3.39 5.03 3.65
C ILE A 139 -2.31 4.40 4.53
N GLY A 140 -1.95 3.12 4.26
CA GLY A 140 -1.30 2.29 5.25
C GLY A 140 -2.19 2.18 6.48
N PHE A 141 -1.62 2.24 7.68
CA PHE A 141 -2.40 2.41 8.93
C PHE A 141 -2.39 3.85 9.45
N ASN A 142 -2.24 4.85 8.57
CA ASN A 142 -2.41 6.26 8.94
C ASN A 142 -3.90 6.58 9.00
N GLU A 143 -4.50 6.39 10.17
CA GLU A 143 -5.92 6.61 10.45
C GLU A 143 -6.26 8.11 10.61
N PRO A 144 -7.54 8.51 10.46
CA PRO A 144 -7.98 9.86 10.77
C PRO A 144 -7.54 10.33 12.16
N GLY A 145 -6.92 11.50 12.24
CA GLY A 145 -6.30 12.00 13.47
C GLY A 145 -6.19 13.51 13.53
N ALA A 146 -5.55 14.02 14.57
CA ALA A 146 -5.35 15.46 14.77
C ALA A 146 -4.22 16.04 13.90
N ALA A 147 -3.29 15.19 13.44
CA ALA A 147 -2.13 15.59 12.64
C ALA A 147 -1.77 14.49 11.62
N PHE A 148 -0.99 14.85 10.61
CA PHE A 148 -0.36 13.87 9.74
C PHE A 148 0.89 13.31 10.42
N GLU A 149 0.96 11.99 10.60
CA GLU A 149 2.14 11.32 11.11
C GLU A 149 3.30 11.41 10.12
N LYS A 150 4.50 11.66 10.62
CA LYS A 150 5.64 11.96 9.77
C LYS A 150 6.30 10.70 9.22
N GLU A 151 6.99 9.95 10.07
CA GLU A 151 7.83 8.81 9.69
C GLU A 151 7.16 7.50 10.13
N THR A 152 7.83 6.37 9.91
CA THR A 152 7.34 5.09 10.40
C THR A 152 7.06 5.16 11.90
N HIS A 153 5.91 4.68 12.31
CA HIS A 153 5.44 4.73 13.70
C HIS A 153 4.62 3.49 14.05
N CYS A 154 4.46 3.25 15.34
CA CYS A 154 3.58 2.22 15.87
C CYS A 154 2.17 2.81 16.03
N VAL A 155 1.17 2.09 15.58
CA VAL A 155 -0.24 2.49 15.73
C VAL A 155 -1.00 1.44 16.52
N ASP A 156 -1.96 1.89 17.33
CA ASP A 156 -3.00 1.03 17.86
C ASP A 156 -4.09 0.83 16.79
N LEU A 157 -4.41 -0.42 16.49
CA LEU A 157 -5.45 -0.72 15.51
C LEU A 157 -6.82 -0.36 16.05
N THR A 158 -7.67 0.21 15.20
CA THR A 158 -9.06 0.52 15.58
C THR A 158 -9.84 -0.77 15.84
N GLU A 159 -10.83 -0.72 16.71
CA GLU A 159 -11.72 -1.85 17.00
C GLU A 159 -12.33 -2.42 15.71
N SER A 160 -12.72 -1.55 14.77
CA SER A 160 -13.25 -1.96 13.47
C SER A 160 -12.23 -2.76 12.65
N THR A 161 -10.95 -2.41 12.70
CA THR A 161 -9.86 -3.14 12.04
C THR A 161 -9.62 -4.49 12.71
N ILE A 162 -9.59 -4.53 14.04
CA ILE A 162 -9.46 -5.78 14.82
C ILE A 162 -10.61 -6.73 14.50
N GLN A 163 -11.85 -6.25 14.51
CA GLN A 163 -13.03 -7.06 14.18
C GLN A 163 -13.04 -7.55 12.73
N ALA A 164 -12.62 -6.72 11.79
CA ALA A 164 -12.48 -7.13 10.39
C ALA A 164 -11.42 -8.22 10.19
N ASN A 165 -10.35 -8.19 10.98
CA ASN A 165 -9.26 -9.15 10.90
C ASN A 165 -9.52 -10.44 11.69
N LYS A 166 -10.44 -10.41 12.68
CA LYS A 166 -10.79 -11.58 13.52
C LYS A 166 -11.08 -12.85 12.71
N ARG A 167 -11.69 -12.71 11.54
CA ARG A 167 -12.02 -13.84 10.65
C ARG A 167 -10.79 -14.63 10.14
N PHE A 168 -9.60 -14.08 10.29
CA PHE A 168 -8.34 -14.69 9.84
C PHE A 168 -7.56 -15.37 10.96
N PHE A 169 -8.02 -15.27 12.21
CA PHE A 169 -7.35 -15.82 13.39
C PHE A 169 -8.26 -16.83 14.08
N GLU A 170 -7.65 -17.87 14.67
CA GLU A 170 -8.42 -18.89 15.40
C GLU A 170 -9.09 -18.33 16.65
N LYS A 171 -8.42 -17.40 17.35
CA LYS A 171 -8.90 -16.75 18.57
C LYS A 171 -8.80 -15.25 18.44
N VAL A 172 -9.73 -14.54 19.07
CA VAL A 172 -9.75 -13.05 19.12
C VAL A 172 -8.49 -12.48 19.77
N GLU A 173 -7.95 -13.20 20.74
CA GLU A 173 -6.76 -12.83 21.52
C GLU A 173 -5.48 -12.88 20.66
N ASP A 174 -5.50 -13.64 19.57
CA ASP A 174 -4.37 -13.76 18.63
C ASP A 174 -4.37 -12.64 17.57
N VAL A 175 -5.45 -11.86 17.49
CA VAL A 175 -5.54 -10.72 16.54
C VAL A 175 -4.60 -9.61 17.03
N PRO A 176 -3.63 -9.18 16.20
CA PRO A 176 -2.77 -8.07 16.58
C PRO A 176 -3.56 -6.80 16.91
N THR A 177 -3.16 -6.11 17.96
CA THR A 177 -3.74 -4.84 18.38
C THR A 177 -2.91 -3.65 17.94
N GLN A 178 -1.68 -3.87 17.47
CA GLN A 178 -0.74 -2.85 17.02
C GLN A 178 -0.11 -3.23 15.69
N ALA A 179 0.31 -2.21 14.95
CA ALA A 179 1.08 -2.36 13.71
C ALA A 179 2.18 -1.30 13.62
N TYR A 180 3.24 -1.62 12.87
CA TYR A 180 4.22 -0.65 12.39
C TYR A 180 3.82 -0.19 11.00
N THR A 181 3.68 1.10 10.79
CA THR A 181 3.25 1.66 9.50
C THR A 181 4.14 2.81 9.06
N MET A 182 4.41 2.86 7.77
CA MET A 182 5.09 3.97 7.11
C MET A 182 4.25 5.24 7.26
N GLY A 183 4.84 6.32 7.75
CA GLY A 183 4.15 7.58 7.95
C GLY A 183 3.93 8.37 6.65
N ILE A 184 3.09 9.38 6.73
CA ILE A 184 2.70 10.24 5.60
C ILE A 184 3.92 10.89 4.93
N LYS A 185 4.92 11.34 5.70
CA LYS A 185 6.15 11.92 5.13
C LYS A 185 6.86 10.94 4.20
N ASN A 186 7.00 9.67 4.62
CA ASN A 186 7.68 8.66 3.82
C ASN A 186 6.92 8.37 2.51
N ILE A 187 5.58 8.32 2.59
CA ILE A 187 4.71 8.15 1.41
C ILE A 187 4.86 9.34 0.48
N MET A 188 4.77 10.57 1.00
CA MET A 188 4.86 11.81 0.22
C MET A 188 6.25 12.07 -0.38
N GLN A 189 7.30 11.44 0.16
CA GLN A 189 8.66 11.50 -0.39
C GLN A 189 8.92 10.49 -1.51
N ALA A 190 7.99 9.57 -1.78
CA ALA A 190 8.08 8.72 -2.97
C ALA A 190 8.10 9.59 -4.23
N ARG A 191 8.85 9.18 -5.26
CA ARG A 191 8.92 9.94 -6.51
C ARG A 191 7.60 9.93 -7.26
N LYS A 192 6.89 8.80 -7.18
CA LYS A 192 5.55 8.61 -7.76
C LYS A 192 4.67 7.88 -6.76
N VAL A 193 3.40 8.23 -6.75
CA VAL A 193 2.37 7.51 -5.99
C VAL A 193 1.31 6.96 -6.94
N LEU A 194 0.99 5.70 -6.77
CA LEU A 194 -0.09 5.00 -7.45
C LEU A 194 -1.15 4.60 -6.41
N LEU A 195 -2.27 5.31 -6.42
CA LEU A 195 -3.43 4.98 -5.59
C LEU A 195 -4.40 4.12 -6.41
N ILE A 196 -4.75 2.94 -5.90
CA ILE A 196 -5.72 2.04 -6.53
C ILE A 196 -6.98 1.91 -5.68
N VAL A 197 -8.15 2.06 -6.30
CA VAL A 197 -9.43 2.09 -5.59
C VAL A 197 -10.47 1.29 -6.36
N SER A 198 -11.18 0.41 -5.67
CA SER A 198 -12.23 -0.41 -6.28
C SER A 198 -13.44 -0.54 -5.37
N GLY A 199 -14.62 -0.49 -5.98
CA GLY A 199 -15.91 -0.76 -5.36
C GLY A 199 -16.67 0.48 -4.90
N GLU A 200 -17.99 0.39 -4.94
CA GLU A 200 -18.92 1.47 -4.60
C GLU A 200 -18.75 2.00 -3.16
N GLY A 201 -18.39 1.12 -2.22
CA GLY A 201 -18.12 1.51 -0.83
C GLY A 201 -16.94 2.48 -0.66
N LYS A 202 -16.16 2.74 -1.72
CA LYS A 202 -15.07 3.72 -1.73
C LYS A 202 -15.44 5.05 -2.42
N ALA A 203 -16.61 5.14 -3.05
CA ALA A 203 -16.95 6.27 -3.91
C ALA A 203 -16.98 7.62 -3.16
N GLU A 204 -17.63 7.67 -2.00
CA GLU A 204 -17.71 8.91 -1.20
C GLU A 204 -16.35 9.32 -0.63
N ILE A 205 -15.58 8.34 -0.15
CA ILE A 205 -14.28 8.67 0.43
C ILE A 205 -13.27 9.05 -0.65
N LEU A 206 -13.33 8.46 -1.84
CA LEU A 206 -12.48 8.84 -2.96
C LEU A 206 -12.77 10.28 -3.41
N ASP A 207 -14.03 10.68 -3.45
CA ASP A 207 -14.44 12.06 -3.74
C ASP A 207 -13.82 13.05 -2.71
N LYS A 208 -13.97 12.75 -1.43
CA LYS A 208 -13.35 13.55 -0.35
C LYS A 208 -11.82 13.61 -0.45
N VAL A 209 -11.18 12.51 -0.83
CA VAL A 209 -9.72 12.43 -0.99
C VAL A 209 -9.23 13.32 -2.11
N LEU A 210 -9.92 13.36 -3.24
CA LEU A 210 -9.44 14.05 -4.44
C LEU A 210 -9.94 15.50 -4.58
N TYR A 211 -11.10 15.82 -4.01
CA TYR A 211 -11.76 17.11 -4.19
C TYR A 211 -12.14 17.81 -2.88
N GLY A 212 -12.06 17.12 -1.75
CA GLY A 212 -12.27 17.72 -0.44
C GLY A 212 -11.06 18.50 0.07
N PRO A 213 -11.15 19.10 1.27
CA PRO A 213 -10.02 19.79 1.88
C PRO A 213 -8.91 18.80 2.25
N VAL A 214 -7.65 19.26 2.14
CA VAL A 214 -6.50 18.52 2.67
C VAL A 214 -6.51 18.60 4.18
N THR A 215 -6.76 17.46 4.84
CA THR A 215 -6.92 17.39 6.29
C THR A 215 -6.49 16.03 6.84
N PRO A 216 -5.90 15.96 8.05
CA PRO A 216 -5.58 14.69 8.68
C PRO A 216 -6.83 13.89 9.10
N GLN A 217 -8.03 14.46 9.06
CA GLN A 217 -9.30 13.75 9.23
C GLN A 217 -9.63 12.84 8.02
N VAL A 218 -8.99 13.09 6.89
CA VAL A 218 -9.01 12.24 5.68
C VAL A 218 -7.55 12.10 5.24
N PRO A 219 -6.76 11.18 5.82
CA PRO A 219 -5.31 11.15 5.65
C PRO A 219 -4.86 11.10 4.19
N ALA A 220 -5.55 10.34 3.33
CA ALA A 220 -5.24 10.27 1.90
C ALA A 220 -5.46 11.61 1.15
N SER A 221 -6.16 12.59 1.73
CA SER A 221 -6.34 13.91 1.11
C SER A 221 -5.03 14.66 0.88
N ILE A 222 -3.98 14.34 1.64
CA ILE A 222 -2.63 14.89 1.46
C ILE A 222 -2.06 14.57 0.08
N LEU A 223 -2.49 13.48 -0.55
CA LEU A 223 -2.03 13.07 -1.86
C LEU A 223 -2.34 14.10 -2.96
N GLN A 224 -3.33 15.00 -2.75
CA GLN A 224 -3.58 16.13 -3.63
C GLN A 224 -2.33 17.03 -3.80
N LEU A 225 -1.45 17.06 -2.82
CA LEU A 225 -0.21 17.85 -2.82
C LEU A 225 0.99 17.07 -3.37
N HIS A 226 0.82 15.81 -3.76
CA HIS A 226 1.90 15.02 -4.32
C HIS A 226 2.18 15.42 -5.78
N ASN A 227 3.47 15.61 -6.12
CA ASN A 227 3.87 16.09 -7.45
C ASN A 227 3.53 15.11 -8.58
N ASP A 228 3.57 13.79 -8.32
CA ASP A 228 3.31 12.74 -9.31
C ASP A 228 2.38 11.67 -8.72
N LEU A 229 1.09 12.00 -8.66
CA LEU A 229 0.02 11.12 -8.22
C LEU A 229 -0.75 10.58 -9.43
N THR A 230 -0.81 9.27 -9.55
CA THR A 230 -1.74 8.57 -10.44
C THR A 230 -2.77 7.81 -9.59
N VAL A 231 -4.02 8.00 -9.90
CA VAL A 231 -5.15 7.29 -9.30
C VAL A 231 -5.77 6.38 -10.35
N VAL A 232 -5.90 5.09 -10.07
CA VAL A 232 -6.66 4.15 -10.90
C VAL A 232 -7.85 3.67 -10.09
N ALA A 233 -9.05 4.04 -10.54
CA ALA A 233 -10.29 3.70 -9.85
C ALA A 233 -11.29 3.05 -10.80
N ASP A 234 -12.04 2.06 -10.33
CA ASP A 234 -13.10 1.46 -11.14
C ASP A 234 -14.37 2.33 -11.20
N GLU A 235 -15.27 2.01 -12.13
CA GLU A 235 -16.50 2.77 -12.34
C GLU A 235 -17.33 2.92 -11.07
N ALA A 236 -17.38 1.87 -10.24
CA ALA A 236 -18.14 1.86 -9.00
C ALA A 236 -17.54 2.85 -7.99
N ALA A 237 -16.21 2.86 -7.82
CA ALA A 237 -15.51 3.82 -6.96
C ALA A 237 -15.57 5.26 -7.51
N MET A 238 -15.75 5.43 -8.82
CA MET A 238 -15.86 6.74 -9.48
C MET A 238 -17.28 7.33 -9.48
N SER A 239 -18.29 6.61 -9.00
CA SER A 239 -19.71 7.00 -9.15
C SER A 239 -20.03 8.38 -8.57
N VAL A 240 -19.55 8.70 -7.37
CA VAL A 240 -19.79 10.00 -6.71
C VAL A 240 -19.02 11.13 -7.43
N ILE A 241 -17.76 10.91 -7.80
CA ILE A 241 -16.98 11.89 -8.57
C ILE A 241 -17.67 12.23 -9.88
N LYS A 242 -18.16 11.22 -10.60
CA LYS A 242 -18.90 11.43 -11.86
C LYS A 242 -20.20 12.21 -11.66
N ALA A 243 -20.85 12.10 -10.52
CA ALA A 243 -22.07 12.84 -10.20
C ALA A 243 -21.77 14.29 -9.81
N ASN A 244 -20.68 14.54 -9.06
CA ASN A 244 -20.39 15.84 -8.46
C ASN A 244 -19.53 16.78 -9.33
N HIS A 245 -18.67 16.20 -10.21
CA HIS A 245 -17.59 16.96 -10.90
C HIS A 245 -17.63 16.83 -12.43
N ARG A 246 -18.80 16.54 -13.00
CA ARG A 246 -19.06 16.55 -14.45
C ARG A 246 -19.57 17.90 -14.92
#